data_74c07c214426e8ee20d88d12373fa43d
#
_entry.id   74c07c214426e8ee20d88d12373fa43d
#
_cell.length_a   1.000
_cell.length_b   1.000
_cell.length_c   1.000
_cell.angle_alpha   90.00
_cell.angle_beta   90.00
_cell.angle_gamma   90.00
#
_symmetry.space_group_name_H-M   'P 1'
#
loop_
_entity.id
_entity.type
_entity.pdbx_description
1 polymer ?
#
loop_
_entity_poly.entity_id
_entity_poly.type
_entity_poly.pdbx_seq_one_letter_code
_entity_poly.pdbx_strand_id
1 'polypeptide(L)'
;MFTGIISDIGEISQVTNNGDIKVRINCNYLSTTIDLGASIACDGVCLTVVDRGLDEKNWFEVEVSAETVSKTNISSPQNKWETGRKLNLERALKVGDELGGHIVAGHVDGVAQIISINDEGGSTRMTLRAPHSLSRFIAPKGSVALNGTSLTVNEVDGNDFGVNFIPHTKAVTTWR
;
A
#
# COMPACT_ATOMS: atom_id res chain seq x y z
N MET A 1 4.55 -9.18 -8.35
CA MET A 1 5.69 -8.25 -8.20
C MET A 1 5.22 -6.85 -8.56
N PHE A 2 5.66 -5.84 -7.81
CA PHE A 2 5.28 -4.43 -7.90
C PHE A 2 6.54 -3.56 -7.86
N THR A 3 6.39 -2.26 -8.02
CA THR A 3 7.49 -1.28 -8.01
C THR A 3 7.42 -0.31 -6.83
N GLY A 4 6.26 -0.23 -6.18
CA GLY A 4 5.96 0.81 -5.19
C GLY A 4 5.62 2.16 -5.81
N ILE A 5 5.32 2.20 -7.11
CA ILE A 5 4.79 3.39 -7.79
C ILE A 5 3.27 3.27 -7.84
N ILE A 6 2.61 4.10 -7.05
CA ILE A 6 1.16 4.10 -6.97
C ILE A 6 0.58 4.61 -8.28
N SER A 7 -0.29 3.82 -8.88
CA SER A 7 -0.90 4.13 -10.17
C SER A 7 -2.38 4.51 -10.08
N ASP A 8 -3.01 4.30 -8.90
CA ASP A 8 -4.39 4.71 -8.63
C ASP A 8 -4.65 4.84 -7.13
N ILE A 9 -5.69 5.57 -6.76
CA ILE A 9 -6.25 5.59 -5.40
C ILE A 9 -7.65 4.99 -5.48
N GLY A 10 -7.81 3.77 -4.95
CA GLY A 10 -9.10 3.12 -4.85
C GLY A 10 -9.86 3.53 -3.60
N GLU A 11 -11.15 3.23 -3.58
CA GLU A 11 -12.03 3.45 -2.45
C GLU A 11 -12.81 2.17 -2.14
N ILE A 12 -12.75 1.72 -0.90
CA ILE A 12 -13.54 0.55 -0.46
C ILE A 12 -15.02 0.91 -0.53
N SER A 13 -15.77 0.20 -1.37
CA SER A 13 -17.22 0.37 -1.52
C SER A 13 -18.02 -0.62 -0.68
N GLN A 14 -17.45 -1.79 -0.40
CA GLN A 14 -18.11 -2.83 0.40
C GLN A 14 -17.09 -3.70 1.12
N VAL A 15 -17.42 -4.09 2.35
CA VAL A 15 -16.68 -5.11 3.12
C VAL A 15 -17.67 -6.16 3.61
N THR A 16 -17.40 -7.43 3.32
CA THR A 16 -18.22 -8.56 3.76
C THR A 16 -17.33 -9.52 4.56
N ASN A 17 -17.82 -9.97 5.70
CA ASN A 17 -17.09 -10.87 6.61
C ASN A 17 -17.88 -12.19 6.75
N ASN A 18 -17.49 -13.20 5.99
CA ASN A 18 -18.08 -14.53 5.99
C ASN A 18 -16.97 -15.61 6.10
N GLY A 19 -16.08 -15.47 7.08
CA GLY A 19 -14.86 -16.24 7.23
C GLY A 19 -13.67 -15.36 6.85
N ASP A 20 -13.18 -15.44 5.62
CA ASP A 20 -12.25 -14.44 5.09
C ASP A 20 -12.98 -13.12 4.79
N ILE A 21 -12.24 -12.01 4.88
CA ILE A 21 -12.79 -10.69 4.58
C ILE A 21 -12.78 -10.50 3.07
N LYS A 22 -13.96 -10.31 2.47
CA LYS A 22 -14.09 -9.92 1.07
C LYS A 22 -14.27 -8.41 0.98
N VAL A 23 -13.48 -7.77 0.14
CA VAL A 23 -13.44 -6.31 -0.03
C VAL A 23 -13.65 -5.95 -1.48
N ARG A 24 -14.68 -5.14 -1.77
CA ARG A 24 -14.88 -4.51 -3.07
C ARG A 24 -14.26 -3.12 -3.06
N ILE A 25 -13.45 -2.82 -4.08
CA ILE A 25 -12.69 -1.60 -4.22
C ILE A 25 -13.03 -0.94 -5.55
N ASN A 26 -13.58 0.26 -5.50
CA ASN A 26 -13.77 1.12 -6.68
C ASN A 26 -12.43 1.68 -7.11
N CYS A 27 -12.16 1.73 -8.42
CA CYS A 27 -10.90 2.17 -8.99
C CYS A 27 -11.09 2.85 -10.36
N ASN A 28 -10.04 3.50 -10.86
CA ASN A 28 -10.02 4.05 -12.22
C ASN A 28 -9.50 3.04 -13.27
N TYR A 29 -8.98 1.89 -12.86
CA TYR A 29 -8.62 0.83 -13.81
C TYR A 29 -9.86 0.33 -14.54
N LEU A 30 -9.79 0.18 -15.86
CA LEU A 30 -10.87 -0.45 -16.61
C LEU A 30 -11.01 -1.91 -16.17
N SER A 31 -12.17 -2.27 -15.61
CA SER A 31 -12.44 -3.62 -15.08
C SER A 31 -12.21 -4.71 -16.12
N THR A 32 -12.49 -4.43 -17.39
CA THR A 32 -12.26 -5.36 -18.51
C THR A 32 -10.80 -5.70 -18.76
N THR A 33 -9.86 -4.90 -18.22
CA THR A 33 -8.41 -5.11 -18.32
C THR A 33 -7.79 -5.78 -17.08
N ILE A 34 -8.60 -6.06 -16.07
CA ILE A 34 -8.18 -6.78 -14.87
C ILE A 34 -8.53 -8.24 -15.05
N ASP A 35 -7.57 -9.15 -15.04
CA ASP A 35 -7.83 -10.57 -15.12
C ASP A 35 -8.25 -11.14 -13.76
N LEU A 36 -9.18 -12.09 -13.73
CA LEU A 36 -9.44 -12.87 -12.53
C LEU A 36 -8.18 -13.67 -12.20
N GLY A 37 -7.79 -13.68 -10.91
CA GLY A 37 -6.53 -14.24 -10.45
C GLY A 37 -5.33 -13.30 -10.58
N ALA A 38 -5.48 -12.10 -11.16
CA ALA A 38 -4.42 -11.10 -11.17
C ALA A 38 -4.11 -10.60 -9.75
N SER A 39 -2.85 -10.18 -9.54
CA SER A 39 -2.44 -9.54 -8.30
C SER A 39 -2.56 -8.02 -8.42
N ILE A 40 -3.18 -7.39 -7.42
CA ILE A 40 -3.15 -5.93 -7.22
C ILE A 40 -2.64 -5.67 -5.80
N ALA A 41 -1.67 -4.76 -5.67
CA ALA A 41 -1.25 -4.27 -4.36
C ALA A 41 -2.26 -3.22 -3.87
N CYS A 42 -2.83 -3.46 -2.70
CA CYS A 42 -3.75 -2.57 -2.00
C CYS A 42 -3.09 -2.10 -0.70
N ASP A 43 -2.74 -0.82 -0.58
CA ASP A 43 -1.84 -0.31 0.48
C ASP A 43 -0.58 -1.18 0.65
N GLY A 44 -0.02 -1.68 -0.46
CA GLY A 44 1.17 -2.54 -0.48
C GLY A 44 0.92 -4.01 -0.20
N VAL A 45 -0.29 -4.41 0.14
CA VAL A 45 -0.66 -5.82 0.34
C VAL A 45 -0.99 -6.45 -1.01
N CYS A 46 -0.25 -7.48 -1.40
CA CYS A 46 -0.52 -8.25 -2.62
C CYS A 46 -1.79 -9.09 -2.43
N LEU A 47 -2.84 -8.78 -3.17
CA LEU A 47 -4.13 -9.47 -3.09
C LEU A 47 -4.54 -9.98 -4.46
N THR A 48 -5.21 -11.13 -4.47
CA THR A 48 -5.72 -11.76 -5.69
C THR A 48 -7.12 -11.27 -6.00
N VAL A 49 -7.34 -10.83 -7.23
CA VAL A 49 -8.65 -10.43 -7.73
C VAL A 49 -9.53 -11.67 -7.92
N VAL A 50 -10.67 -11.71 -7.24
CA VAL A 50 -11.64 -12.82 -7.30
C VAL A 50 -12.87 -12.46 -8.10
N ASP A 51 -13.19 -11.18 -8.23
CA ASP A 51 -14.30 -10.67 -9.07
C ASP A 51 -14.00 -9.24 -9.53
N ARG A 52 -14.72 -8.78 -10.56
CA ARG A 52 -14.58 -7.45 -11.14
C ARG A 52 -15.82 -7.02 -11.88
N GLY A 53 -16.04 -5.74 -12.02
CA GLY A 53 -17.18 -5.24 -12.77
C GLY A 53 -17.18 -3.73 -12.96
N LEU A 54 -18.27 -3.27 -13.51
CA LEU A 54 -18.59 -1.86 -13.73
C LEU A 54 -20.03 -1.61 -13.31
N ASP A 55 -20.20 -0.79 -12.30
CA ASP A 55 -21.48 -0.20 -11.93
C ASP A 55 -21.43 1.30 -12.29
N GLU A 56 -21.53 2.21 -11.32
CA GLU A 56 -21.23 3.63 -11.53
C GLU A 56 -19.73 3.87 -11.71
N LYS A 57 -18.89 3.02 -11.11
CA LYS A 57 -17.43 3.01 -11.23
C LYS A 57 -16.94 1.61 -11.57
N ASN A 58 -15.74 1.51 -12.17
CA ASN A 58 -15.06 0.21 -12.24
C ASN A 58 -14.69 -0.23 -10.83
N TRP A 59 -14.79 -1.53 -10.59
CA TRP A 59 -14.43 -2.13 -9.30
C TRP A 59 -13.79 -3.51 -9.49
N PHE A 60 -13.08 -3.95 -8.48
CA PHE A 60 -12.63 -5.32 -8.30
C PHE A 60 -12.85 -5.78 -6.86
N GLU A 61 -12.94 -7.09 -6.66
CA GLU A 61 -13.04 -7.72 -5.34
C GLU A 61 -11.79 -8.54 -5.05
N VAL A 62 -11.37 -8.51 -3.78
CA VAL A 62 -10.27 -9.31 -3.25
C VAL A 62 -10.71 -10.00 -1.97
N GLU A 63 -10.06 -11.12 -1.66
CA GLU A 63 -10.21 -11.81 -0.38
C GLU A 63 -8.97 -11.60 0.47
N VAL A 64 -9.18 -11.24 1.75
CA VAL A 64 -8.12 -10.98 2.72
C VAL A 64 -8.19 -12.03 3.79
N SER A 65 -7.17 -12.90 3.85
CA SER A 65 -7.09 -13.98 4.83
C SER A 65 -6.85 -13.46 6.24
N ALA A 66 -7.21 -14.25 7.25
CA ALA A 66 -6.92 -13.96 8.66
C ALA A 66 -5.42 -13.76 8.91
N GLU A 67 -4.55 -14.50 8.21
CA GLU A 67 -3.10 -14.32 8.27
C GLU A 67 -2.70 -12.92 7.81
N THR A 68 -3.18 -12.46 6.65
CA THR A 68 -2.93 -11.12 6.12
C THR A 68 -3.40 -10.05 7.10
N VAL A 69 -4.59 -10.20 7.66
CA VAL A 69 -5.12 -9.26 8.68
C VAL A 69 -4.20 -9.21 9.90
N SER A 70 -3.67 -10.34 10.34
CA SER A 70 -2.81 -10.43 11.54
C SER A 70 -1.43 -9.79 11.36
N LYS A 71 -0.93 -9.71 10.12
CA LYS A 71 0.42 -9.19 9.79
C LYS A 71 0.41 -7.74 9.31
N THR A 72 -0.77 -7.16 9.10
CA THR A 72 -0.92 -5.83 8.51
C THR A 72 -1.68 -4.89 9.45
N ASN A 73 -1.82 -3.64 9.05
CA ASN A 73 -2.58 -2.64 9.77
C ASN A 73 -4.07 -2.60 9.39
N ILE A 74 -4.57 -3.57 8.59
CA ILE A 74 -5.93 -3.58 8.03
C ILE A 74 -7.01 -3.51 9.12
N SER A 75 -6.79 -4.16 10.25
CA SER A 75 -7.72 -4.18 11.39
C SER A 75 -7.43 -3.12 12.46
N SER A 76 -6.36 -2.32 12.31
CA SER A 76 -6.03 -1.31 13.31
C SER A 76 -7.08 -0.19 13.31
N PRO A 77 -7.41 0.40 14.48
CA PRO A 77 -8.44 1.45 14.55
C PRO A 77 -8.18 2.64 13.63
N GLN A 78 -6.90 2.97 13.37
CA GLN A 78 -6.49 4.09 12.53
C GLN A 78 -6.51 3.78 11.03
N ASN A 79 -6.43 2.50 10.65
CA ASN A 79 -6.32 2.07 9.25
C ASN A 79 -7.33 0.98 8.87
N LYS A 80 -8.38 0.83 9.68
CA LYS A 80 -9.41 -0.18 9.43
C LYS A 80 -9.97 -0.11 8.01
N TRP A 81 -9.97 -1.24 7.35
CA TRP A 81 -10.60 -1.36 6.04
C TRP A 81 -12.12 -1.43 6.19
N GLU A 82 -12.76 -0.31 5.90
CA GLU A 82 -14.21 -0.15 5.94
C GLU A 82 -14.66 0.70 4.76
N THR A 83 -15.96 0.72 4.49
CA THR A 83 -16.54 1.50 3.38
C THR A 83 -16.14 2.98 3.47
N GLY A 84 -15.68 3.53 2.34
CA GLY A 84 -15.18 4.89 2.21
C GLY A 84 -13.66 5.03 2.43
N ARG A 85 -12.97 3.98 2.93
CA ARG A 85 -11.50 4.01 3.08
C ARG A 85 -10.84 4.06 1.72
N LYS A 86 -9.86 4.98 1.57
CA LYS A 86 -9.02 5.09 0.36
C LYS A 86 -7.76 4.26 0.53
N LEU A 87 -7.34 3.60 -0.55
CA LEU A 87 -6.18 2.72 -0.61
C LEU A 87 -5.29 3.11 -1.78
N ASN A 88 -3.98 3.05 -1.57
CA ASN A 88 -3.01 3.11 -2.65
C ASN A 88 -3.09 1.82 -3.47
N LEU A 89 -3.21 1.94 -4.78
CA LEU A 89 -3.30 0.79 -5.69
C LEU A 89 -2.12 0.77 -6.67
N GLU A 90 -1.61 -0.44 -6.90
CA GLU A 90 -0.65 -0.71 -7.96
C GLU A 90 -0.96 -2.06 -8.60
N ARG A 91 -1.00 -2.12 -9.93
CA ARG A 91 -1.13 -3.39 -10.67
C ARG A 91 0.21 -4.10 -10.72
N ALA A 92 0.18 -5.43 -10.78
CA ALA A 92 1.40 -6.21 -10.96
C ALA A 92 2.14 -5.81 -12.26
N LEU A 93 3.47 -5.72 -12.16
CA LEU A 93 4.38 -5.50 -13.29
C LEU A 93 4.17 -6.54 -14.39
N LYS A 94 4.15 -6.09 -15.62
CA LYS A 94 4.24 -6.93 -16.81
C LYS A 94 5.68 -6.99 -17.32
N VAL A 95 5.98 -8.00 -18.11
CA VAL A 95 7.28 -8.08 -18.80
C VAL A 95 7.43 -6.89 -19.75
N GLY A 96 8.48 -6.11 -19.56
CA GLY A 96 8.76 -4.90 -20.34
C GLY A 96 8.31 -3.58 -19.69
N ASP A 97 7.59 -3.63 -18.56
CA ASP A 97 7.26 -2.42 -17.82
C ASP A 97 8.50 -1.81 -17.15
N GLU A 98 8.47 -0.51 -16.92
CA GLU A 98 9.54 0.23 -16.25
C GLU A 98 9.53 -0.03 -14.74
N LEU A 99 10.70 -0.32 -14.17
CA LEU A 99 10.90 -0.43 -12.72
C LEU A 99 11.25 0.95 -12.14
N GLY A 100 10.22 1.80 -11.97
CA GLY A 100 10.41 3.20 -11.52
C GLY A 100 10.72 3.37 -10.03
N GLY A 101 10.41 2.38 -9.19
CA GLY A 101 10.71 2.39 -7.75
C GLY A 101 11.79 1.35 -7.39
N HIS A 102 11.39 0.31 -6.67
CA HIS A 102 12.24 -0.85 -6.37
C HIS A 102 11.42 -2.14 -6.49
N ILE A 103 12.05 -3.29 -6.35
CA ILE A 103 11.33 -4.57 -6.39
C ILE A 103 10.52 -4.73 -5.10
N VAL A 104 9.19 -4.75 -5.22
CA VAL A 104 8.24 -4.90 -4.11
C VAL A 104 7.44 -6.19 -4.31
N ALA A 105 7.52 -7.10 -3.33
CA ALA A 105 6.79 -8.37 -3.37
C ALA A 105 5.30 -8.18 -3.05
N GLY A 106 4.97 -7.20 -2.20
CA GLY A 106 3.63 -7.02 -1.65
C GLY A 106 3.33 -7.97 -0.48
N HIS A 107 4.34 -8.66 0.03
CA HIS A 107 4.26 -9.48 1.24
C HIS A 107 4.72 -8.62 2.41
N VAL A 108 3.76 -8.21 3.24
CA VAL A 108 4.02 -7.24 4.31
C VAL A 108 4.86 -7.89 5.41
N ASP A 109 6.01 -7.28 5.72
CA ASP A 109 6.92 -7.75 6.76
C ASP A 109 6.48 -7.37 8.17
N GLY A 110 5.76 -6.25 8.30
CA GLY A 110 5.27 -5.76 9.58
C GLY A 110 4.67 -4.36 9.50
N VAL A 111 4.30 -3.84 10.66
CA VAL A 111 3.66 -2.52 10.82
C VAL A 111 4.61 -1.58 11.56
N ALA A 112 4.93 -0.44 10.94
CA ALA A 112 5.70 0.62 11.57
C ALA A 112 4.77 1.63 12.25
N GLN A 113 5.27 2.27 13.31
CA GLN A 113 4.57 3.33 14.03
C GLN A 113 5.10 4.69 13.57
N ILE A 114 4.21 5.63 13.24
CA ILE A 114 4.59 7.02 12.98
C ILE A 114 4.95 7.67 14.32
N ILE A 115 6.18 8.22 14.41
CA ILE A 115 6.72 8.86 15.60
C ILE A 115 6.60 10.38 15.48
N SER A 116 6.92 10.94 14.31
CA SER A 116 6.79 12.37 14.06
C SER A 116 6.50 12.67 12.60
N ILE A 117 5.86 13.81 12.39
CA ILE A 117 5.56 14.37 11.06
C ILE A 117 5.94 15.84 11.11
N ASN A 118 6.84 16.28 10.23
CA ASN A 118 7.30 17.65 10.16
C ASN A 118 7.30 18.16 8.72
N ASP A 119 6.75 19.34 8.50
CA ASP A 119 6.82 19.96 7.19
C ASP A 119 8.21 20.55 6.94
N GLU A 120 8.80 20.25 5.78
CA GLU A 120 10.09 20.75 5.32
C GLU A 120 9.92 21.40 3.94
N GLY A 121 9.61 22.70 3.94
CA GLY A 121 9.27 23.41 2.70
C GLY A 121 7.99 22.85 2.08
N GLY A 122 8.03 22.38 0.81
CA GLY A 122 6.88 21.73 0.18
C GLY A 122 6.74 20.24 0.52
N SER A 123 7.76 19.63 1.11
CA SER A 123 7.82 18.21 1.46
C SER A 123 7.42 17.97 2.91
N THR A 124 7.15 16.71 3.25
CA THR A 124 6.85 16.30 4.63
C THR A 124 7.84 15.21 5.05
N ARG A 125 8.62 15.50 6.08
CA ARG A 125 9.50 14.54 6.75
C ARG A 125 8.69 13.70 7.73
N MET A 126 8.79 12.40 7.64
CA MET A 126 8.14 11.48 8.57
C MET A 126 9.18 10.57 9.20
N THR A 127 9.17 10.45 10.53
CA THR A 127 9.96 9.47 11.28
C THR A 127 9.03 8.31 11.66
N LEU A 128 9.46 7.10 11.36
CA LEU A 128 8.74 5.88 11.68
C LEU A 128 9.59 4.96 12.53
N ARG A 129 8.95 4.23 13.43
CA ARG A 129 9.57 3.17 14.22
C ARG A 129 9.20 1.80 13.66
N ALA A 130 10.20 1.08 13.19
CA ALA A 130 10.04 -0.30 12.76
C ALA A 130 10.03 -1.27 13.96
N PRO A 131 9.38 -2.43 13.85
CA PRO A 131 9.59 -3.53 14.78
C PRO A 131 11.10 -3.86 14.89
N HIS A 132 11.57 -4.16 16.09
CA HIS A 132 12.99 -4.43 16.34
C HIS A 132 13.56 -5.54 15.43
N SER A 133 12.75 -6.55 15.13
CA SER A 133 13.13 -7.66 14.24
C SER A 133 13.40 -7.21 12.79
N LEU A 134 12.81 -6.07 12.35
CA LEU A 134 12.91 -5.55 10.99
C LEU A 134 13.94 -4.43 10.86
N SER A 135 14.29 -3.72 11.95
CA SER A 135 15.16 -2.54 11.89
C SER A 135 16.51 -2.82 11.24
N ARG A 136 17.07 -4.02 11.44
CA ARG A 136 18.35 -4.45 10.84
C ARG A 136 18.34 -4.53 9.30
N PHE A 137 17.18 -4.55 8.67
CA PHE A 137 17.04 -4.60 7.22
C PHE A 137 16.80 -3.22 6.60
N ILE A 138 16.68 -2.17 7.42
CA ILE A 138 16.46 -0.80 6.99
C ILE A 138 17.79 -0.05 7.05
N ALA A 139 18.26 0.43 5.90
CA ALA A 139 19.54 1.11 5.79
C ALA A 139 19.37 2.52 5.23
N PRO A 140 20.21 3.51 5.69
CA PRO A 140 20.23 4.82 5.07
C PRO A 140 20.49 4.74 3.57
N LYS A 141 19.73 5.50 2.78
CA LYS A 141 19.73 5.48 1.30
C LYS A 141 19.23 4.18 0.66
N GLY A 142 18.76 3.21 1.47
CA GLY A 142 17.99 2.07 0.99
C GLY A 142 16.56 2.47 0.60
N SER A 143 15.80 1.49 0.13
CA SER A 143 14.40 1.66 -0.24
C SER A 143 13.49 0.88 0.71
N VAL A 144 12.34 1.47 1.05
CA VAL A 144 11.25 0.83 1.79
C VAL A 144 9.93 1.06 1.06
N ALA A 145 9.02 0.10 1.15
CA ALA A 145 7.64 0.27 0.70
C ALA A 145 6.74 0.50 1.91
N LEU A 146 6.12 1.68 2.00
CA LEU A 146 5.16 2.02 3.06
C LEU A 146 3.77 2.21 2.45
N ASN A 147 2.79 1.43 2.90
CA ASN A 147 1.46 1.36 2.28
C ASN A 147 1.55 1.34 0.74
N GLY A 148 2.45 0.48 0.22
CA GLY A 148 2.70 0.31 -1.20
C GLY A 148 3.58 1.37 -1.87
N THR A 149 3.89 2.48 -1.20
CA THR A 149 4.67 3.57 -1.80
C THR A 149 6.16 3.33 -1.61
N SER A 150 6.93 3.31 -2.71
CA SER A 150 8.40 3.23 -2.70
C SER A 150 8.99 4.54 -2.19
N LEU A 151 9.80 4.46 -1.14
CA LEU A 151 10.41 5.61 -0.49
C LEU A 151 11.89 5.35 -0.20
N THR A 152 12.70 6.39 -0.34
CA THR A 152 14.10 6.35 0.07
C THR A 152 14.21 6.61 1.58
N VAL A 153 14.93 5.76 2.28
CA VAL A 153 15.30 5.97 3.69
C VAL A 153 16.36 7.07 3.76
N ASN A 154 16.10 8.12 4.55
CA ASN A 154 17.03 9.22 4.70
C ASN A 154 18.09 8.92 5.77
N GLU A 155 17.64 8.64 6.99
CA GLU A 155 18.47 8.33 8.15
C GLU A 155 17.87 7.13 8.90
N VAL A 156 18.70 6.47 9.70
CA VAL A 156 18.30 5.39 10.62
C VAL A 156 18.97 5.62 11.96
N ASP A 157 18.19 5.56 13.03
CA ASP A 157 18.65 5.62 14.41
C ASP A 157 17.98 4.51 15.22
N GLY A 158 18.72 3.43 15.48
CA GLY A 158 18.18 2.24 16.15
C GLY A 158 17.03 1.61 15.37
N ASN A 159 15.82 1.69 15.92
CA ASN A 159 14.61 1.19 15.27
C ASN A 159 13.87 2.28 14.46
N ASP A 160 14.30 3.54 14.58
CA ASP A 160 13.65 4.66 13.94
C ASP A 160 14.32 4.98 12.60
N PHE A 161 13.54 5.32 11.60
CA PHE A 161 14.03 5.72 10.29
C PHE A 161 13.18 6.85 9.72
N GLY A 162 13.83 7.72 8.94
CA GLY A 162 13.19 8.86 8.30
C GLY A 162 12.95 8.63 6.82
N VAL A 163 11.80 9.11 6.34
CA VAL A 163 11.46 9.21 4.92
C VAL A 163 10.95 10.61 4.60
N ASN A 164 10.99 11.00 3.33
CA ASN A 164 10.50 12.30 2.90
C ASN A 164 9.47 12.15 1.79
N PHE A 165 8.29 12.72 2.00
CA PHE A 165 7.21 12.76 1.01
C PHE A 165 7.26 14.09 0.25
N ILE A 166 7.66 14.05 -1.02
CA ILE A 166 7.63 15.21 -1.90
C ILE A 166 6.18 15.56 -2.29
N PRO A 167 5.89 16.79 -2.73
CA PRO A 167 4.52 17.22 -3.08
C PRO A 167 3.83 16.30 -4.08
N HIS A 168 4.55 15.80 -5.09
CA HIS A 168 4.00 14.86 -6.07
C HIS A 168 3.51 13.57 -5.39
N THR A 169 4.33 12.95 -4.53
CA THR A 169 3.95 11.72 -3.80
C THR A 169 2.70 11.94 -2.96
N LYS A 170 2.61 13.07 -2.26
CA LYS A 170 1.40 13.41 -1.47
C LYS A 170 0.17 13.58 -2.34
N ALA A 171 0.31 14.11 -3.56
CA ALA A 171 -0.81 14.34 -4.47
C ALA A 171 -1.39 13.04 -5.06
N VAL A 172 -0.54 12.03 -5.32
CA VAL A 172 -0.92 10.79 -6.02
C VAL A 172 -1.07 9.57 -5.12
N THR A 173 -0.95 9.75 -3.79
CA THR A 173 -1.08 8.68 -2.81
C THR A 173 -2.01 9.07 -1.66
N THR A 174 -2.27 8.14 -0.75
CA THR A 174 -3.04 8.39 0.47
C THR A 174 -2.22 9.09 1.59
N TRP A 175 -0.96 9.42 1.35
CA TRP A 175 -0.06 10.17 2.24
C TRP A 175 -0.32 11.69 2.18
N ARG A 176 -1.47 12.14 2.69
CA ARG A 176 -1.89 13.55 2.66
C ARG A 176 -1.87 14.18 4.04
#